data_2f7c8e0179c294e880c34740b23e29ca
#
_entry.id   2f7c8e0179c294e880c34740b23e29ca
#
_cell.length_a   1.000
_cell.length_b   1.000
_cell.length_c   1.000
_cell.angle_alpha   90.00
_cell.angle_beta   90.00
_cell.angle_gamma   90.00
#
_symmetry.space_group_name_H-M   'P 1'
#
loop_
_entity.id
_entity.type
_entity.pdbx_description
1 polymer ?
#
loop_
_entity_poly.entity_id
_entity_poly.type
_entity_poly.pdbx_seq_one_letter_code
_entity_poly.pdbx_strand_id
1 'polypeptide(L)'
;MAYLWEQLRAAFPLILSGNGYVLAVTWVTIRVALVSTGCALVIGLPIGLALGLGRFRGRRTLHILANASLATAPVLVGVAVLLLLLPQGVLGPLRIEFTLRGVYVAQTILALPYIVALTPAAIQGLPPGLLAQARALGAGRRQLSALALREAKIGVLAAVIAALASTLSEVAAVIIVGGNIQNHDQTLASAVVSQINDFDNIPDALAIGIVLLALILLMIGALTLLQQRSGGVNLRFRTR
;
A
#
# COMPACT_ATOMS: atom_id res chain seq x y z
N MET A 1 -32.35 -13.17 3.87
CA MET A 1 -31.84 -12.86 5.23
C MET A 1 -31.44 -14.11 5.99
N ALA A 2 -32.28 -15.17 6.04
CA ALA A 2 -31.93 -16.43 6.72
C ALA A 2 -30.65 -17.08 6.15
N TYR A 3 -30.52 -17.18 4.84
CA TYR A 3 -29.35 -17.74 4.15
C TYR A 3 -28.04 -17.04 4.55
N LEU A 4 -28.01 -15.69 4.52
CA LEU A 4 -26.80 -14.94 4.91
C LEU A 4 -26.41 -15.18 6.37
N TRP A 5 -27.41 -15.28 7.25
CA TRP A 5 -27.18 -15.53 8.66
C TRP A 5 -26.64 -16.95 8.93
N GLU A 6 -27.10 -17.92 8.16
CA GLU A 6 -26.63 -19.30 8.21
C GLU A 6 -25.15 -19.42 7.75
N GLN A 7 -24.81 -18.76 6.63
CA GLN A 7 -23.43 -18.73 6.13
C GLN A 7 -22.46 -18.02 7.10
N LEU A 8 -22.90 -16.90 7.70
CA LEU A 8 -22.13 -16.22 8.72
C LEU A 8 -21.89 -17.09 9.96
N ARG A 9 -22.91 -17.81 10.44
CA ARG A 9 -22.76 -18.74 11.56
C ARG A 9 -21.80 -19.88 11.23
N ALA A 10 -21.81 -20.39 10.02
CA ALA A 10 -20.88 -21.42 9.56
C ALA A 10 -19.44 -20.93 9.44
N ALA A 11 -19.21 -19.65 9.14
CA ALA A 11 -17.89 -19.03 9.03
C ALA A 11 -17.18 -18.86 10.41
N PHE A 12 -17.91 -18.64 11.49
CA PHE A 12 -17.34 -18.42 12.83
C PHE A 12 -16.47 -19.57 13.36
N PRO A 13 -16.90 -20.83 13.31
CA PRO A 13 -16.07 -21.95 13.73
C PRO A 13 -14.79 -22.08 12.90
N LEU A 14 -14.83 -21.76 11.61
CA LEU A 14 -13.67 -21.78 10.72
C LEU A 14 -12.60 -20.76 11.10
N ILE A 15 -13.02 -19.57 11.56
CA ILE A 15 -12.11 -18.54 12.07
C ILE A 15 -11.46 -19.00 13.39
N LEU A 16 -12.26 -19.60 14.29
CA LEU A 16 -11.79 -20.01 15.62
C LEU A 16 -10.97 -21.30 15.60
N SER A 17 -11.16 -22.18 14.60
CA SER A 17 -10.43 -23.45 14.47
C SER A 17 -8.94 -23.29 14.18
N GLY A 18 -8.48 -22.06 13.90
CA GLY A 18 -7.07 -21.79 13.59
C GLY A 18 -6.57 -22.55 12.38
N ASN A 19 -7.42 -22.69 11.34
CA ASN A 19 -7.10 -23.43 10.14
C ASN A 19 -5.72 -23.00 9.59
N GLY A 20 -4.78 -23.93 9.48
CA GLY A 20 -3.42 -23.67 9.03
C GLY A 20 -3.35 -22.95 7.68
N TYR A 21 -4.33 -23.17 6.80
CA TYR A 21 -4.47 -22.46 5.54
C TYR A 21 -4.72 -20.96 5.73
N VAL A 22 -5.69 -20.59 6.57
CA VAL A 22 -6.02 -19.19 6.85
C VAL A 22 -4.83 -18.45 7.46
N LEU A 23 -4.10 -19.10 8.38
CA LEU A 23 -2.89 -18.55 8.97
C LEU A 23 -1.77 -18.36 7.94
N ALA A 24 -1.56 -19.33 7.05
CA ALA A 24 -0.55 -19.24 5.99
C ALA A 24 -0.85 -18.09 5.03
N VAL A 25 -2.10 -17.98 4.55
CA VAL A 25 -2.53 -16.92 3.63
C VAL A 25 -2.48 -15.53 4.31
N THR A 26 -2.83 -15.46 5.60
CA THR A 26 -2.69 -14.23 6.39
C THR A 26 -1.23 -13.78 6.46
N TRP A 27 -0.31 -14.71 6.71
CA TRP A 27 1.12 -14.41 6.75
C TRP A 27 1.64 -13.92 5.40
N VAL A 28 1.24 -14.56 4.29
CA VAL A 28 1.59 -14.11 2.94
C VAL A 28 1.06 -12.69 2.71
N THR A 29 -0.18 -12.41 3.08
CA THR A 29 -0.79 -11.08 2.95
C THR A 29 -0.01 -10.01 3.69
N ILE A 30 0.35 -10.26 4.95
CA ILE A 30 1.15 -9.34 5.77
C ILE A 30 2.52 -9.09 5.13
N ARG A 31 3.19 -10.15 4.69
CA ARG A 31 4.51 -10.03 4.03
C ARG A 31 4.40 -9.24 2.73
N VAL A 32 3.41 -9.52 1.89
CA VAL A 32 3.19 -8.78 0.64
C VAL A 32 2.95 -7.30 0.93
N ALA A 33 2.05 -6.99 1.84
CA ALA A 33 1.71 -5.62 2.17
C ALA A 33 2.91 -4.83 2.74
N LEU A 34 3.64 -5.40 3.70
CA LEU A 34 4.77 -4.73 4.33
C LEU A 34 5.96 -4.58 3.40
N VAL A 35 6.33 -5.63 2.66
CA VAL A 35 7.48 -5.60 1.74
C VAL A 35 7.20 -4.63 0.60
N SER A 36 6.03 -4.71 -0.04
CA SER A 36 5.71 -3.86 -1.18
C SER A 36 5.54 -2.39 -0.78
N THR A 37 4.86 -2.10 0.34
CA THR A 37 4.76 -0.73 0.87
C THR A 37 6.13 -0.20 1.31
N GLY A 38 6.96 -1.04 1.92
CA GLY A 38 8.33 -0.69 2.31
C GLY A 38 9.20 -0.34 1.10
N CYS A 39 9.16 -1.16 0.03
CA CYS A 39 9.86 -0.88 -1.23
C CYS A 39 9.33 0.41 -1.88
N ALA A 40 8.00 0.58 -1.93
CA ALA A 40 7.38 1.79 -2.46
C ALA A 40 7.79 3.03 -1.65
N LEU A 41 7.93 2.93 -0.33
CA LEU A 41 8.40 4.01 0.53
C LEU A 41 9.86 4.36 0.23
N VAL A 42 10.74 3.38 0.16
CA VAL A 42 12.18 3.58 -0.11
C VAL A 42 12.40 4.26 -1.47
N ILE A 43 11.64 3.87 -2.49
CA ILE A 43 11.75 4.44 -3.85
C ILE A 43 10.96 5.75 -3.95
N GLY A 44 9.72 5.76 -3.47
CA GLY A 44 8.77 6.85 -3.65
C GLY A 44 9.05 8.07 -2.80
N LEU A 45 9.56 7.89 -1.58
CA LEU A 45 9.84 9.01 -0.67
C LEU A 45 10.89 9.99 -1.22
N PRO A 46 12.05 9.54 -1.74
CA PRO A 46 13.01 10.45 -2.39
C PRO A 46 12.41 11.18 -3.59
N ILE A 47 11.62 10.49 -4.41
CA ILE A 47 10.93 11.08 -5.56
C ILE A 47 9.91 12.12 -5.10
N GLY A 48 9.08 11.78 -4.11
CA GLY A 48 8.10 12.68 -3.52
C GLY A 48 8.73 13.92 -2.88
N LEU A 49 9.86 13.76 -2.17
CA LEU A 49 10.64 14.89 -1.63
C LEU A 49 11.20 15.76 -2.75
N ALA A 50 11.75 15.18 -3.81
CA ALA A 50 12.25 15.92 -4.97
C ALA A 50 11.12 16.69 -5.67
N LEU A 51 9.93 16.10 -5.80
CA LEU A 51 8.75 16.78 -6.32
C LEU A 51 8.21 17.86 -5.38
N GLY A 52 8.26 17.65 -4.06
CA GLY A 52 7.79 18.62 -3.06
C GLY A 52 8.70 19.84 -2.92
N LEU A 53 10.01 19.64 -2.87
CA LEU A 53 11.01 20.66 -2.58
C LEU A 53 11.71 21.22 -3.82
N GLY A 54 11.76 20.43 -4.90
CA GLY A 54 12.52 20.75 -6.11
C GLY A 54 11.92 21.89 -6.92
N ARG A 55 12.80 22.62 -7.62
CA ARG A 55 12.45 23.60 -8.64
C ARG A 55 13.14 23.23 -9.93
N PHE A 56 12.46 22.47 -10.79
CA PHE A 56 13.00 22.01 -12.08
C PHE A 56 11.93 22.03 -13.17
N ARG A 57 12.38 22.09 -14.44
CA ARG A 57 11.49 22.02 -15.58
C ARG A 57 10.81 20.64 -15.64
N GLY A 58 9.48 20.62 -15.88
CA GLY A 58 8.69 19.37 -15.90
C GLY A 58 8.11 18.95 -14.55
N ARG A 59 8.40 19.65 -13.43
CA ARG A 59 7.82 19.33 -12.11
C ARG A 59 6.29 19.24 -12.15
N ARG A 60 5.64 20.20 -12.83
CA ARG A 60 4.17 20.24 -12.96
C ARG A 60 3.64 18.99 -13.67
N THR A 61 4.29 18.58 -14.75
CA THR A 61 3.91 17.37 -15.51
C THR A 61 4.07 16.12 -14.68
N LEU A 62 5.18 15.99 -13.94
CA LEU A 62 5.39 14.84 -13.03
C LEU A 62 4.38 14.81 -11.89
N HIS A 63 3.97 15.95 -11.34
CA HIS A 63 2.88 16.01 -10.37
C HIS A 63 1.56 15.52 -10.97
N ILE A 64 1.22 15.94 -12.18
CA ILE A 64 0.01 15.51 -12.88
C ILE A 64 0.06 14.00 -13.12
N LEU A 65 1.17 13.47 -13.61
CA LEU A 65 1.36 12.05 -13.83
C LEU A 65 1.26 11.23 -12.53
N ALA A 66 1.89 11.71 -11.44
CA ALA A 66 1.82 11.04 -10.16
C ALA A 66 0.38 11.02 -9.60
N ASN A 67 -0.38 12.10 -9.76
CA ASN A 67 -1.78 12.11 -9.34
C ASN A 67 -2.66 11.26 -10.27
N ALA A 68 -2.44 11.29 -11.59
CA ALA A 68 -3.17 10.46 -12.54
C ALA A 68 -2.93 8.96 -12.29
N SER A 69 -1.72 8.57 -11.87
CA SER A 69 -1.41 7.17 -11.59
C SER A 69 -2.13 6.60 -10.35
N LEU A 70 -2.67 7.46 -9.46
CA LEU A 70 -3.56 7.01 -8.38
C LEU A 70 -4.87 6.39 -8.90
N ALA A 71 -5.30 6.80 -10.09
CA ALA A 71 -6.52 6.29 -10.74
C ALA A 71 -6.23 5.15 -11.74
N THR A 72 -5.00 4.65 -11.81
CA THR A 72 -4.64 3.58 -12.75
C THR A 72 -5.33 2.28 -12.35
N ALA A 73 -5.95 1.61 -13.32
CA ALA A 73 -6.60 0.33 -13.07
C ALA A 73 -5.56 -0.76 -12.72
N PRO A 74 -5.67 -1.40 -11.54
CA PRO A 74 -4.70 -2.41 -11.10
C PRO A 74 -4.53 -3.59 -12.07
N VAL A 75 -5.61 -3.97 -12.76
CA VAL A 75 -5.59 -5.01 -13.81
C VAL A 75 -4.58 -4.67 -14.90
N LEU A 76 -4.57 -3.43 -15.38
CA LEU A 76 -3.63 -3.00 -16.42
C LEU A 76 -2.18 -3.05 -15.94
N VAL A 77 -1.94 -2.63 -14.71
CA VAL A 77 -0.61 -2.72 -14.10
C VAL A 77 -0.18 -4.18 -13.96
N GLY A 78 -1.09 -5.05 -13.47
CA GLY A 78 -0.83 -6.48 -13.37
C GLY A 78 -0.44 -7.11 -14.70
N VAL A 79 -1.22 -6.84 -15.77
CA VAL A 79 -0.93 -7.33 -17.12
C VAL A 79 0.41 -6.76 -17.63
N ALA A 80 0.65 -5.46 -17.48
CA ALA A 80 1.91 -4.85 -17.93
C ALA A 80 3.12 -5.46 -17.20
N VAL A 81 3.03 -5.65 -15.88
CA VAL A 81 4.10 -6.27 -15.10
C VAL A 81 4.30 -7.72 -15.52
N LEU A 82 3.21 -8.49 -15.69
CA LEU A 82 3.33 -9.88 -16.16
C LEU A 82 4.03 -9.95 -17.51
N LEU A 83 3.65 -9.12 -18.49
CA LEU A 83 4.30 -9.07 -19.81
C LEU A 83 5.79 -8.75 -19.71
N LEU A 84 6.21 -7.90 -18.77
CA LEU A 84 7.61 -7.62 -18.54
C LEU A 84 8.37 -8.80 -17.90
N LEU A 85 7.67 -9.60 -17.07
CA LEU A 85 8.25 -10.74 -16.34
C LEU A 85 8.26 -12.04 -17.14
N LEU A 86 7.39 -12.18 -18.17
CA LEU A 86 7.38 -13.37 -19.03
C LEU A 86 8.76 -13.59 -19.68
N PRO A 87 9.13 -14.84 -20.06
CA PRO A 87 10.45 -15.17 -20.62
C PRO A 87 10.87 -14.30 -21.80
N GLN A 88 9.91 -13.79 -22.59
CA GLN A 88 10.16 -12.90 -23.73
C GLN A 88 10.24 -11.41 -23.30
N GLY A 89 9.86 -11.09 -22.08
CA GLY A 89 9.87 -9.73 -21.54
C GLY A 89 11.27 -9.28 -21.09
N VAL A 90 11.40 -7.97 -20.86
CA VAL A 90 12.69 -7.34 -20.45
C VAL A 90 13.20 -7.91 -19.11
N LEU A 91 12.31 -8.29 -18.21
CA LEU A 91 12.64 -8.85 -16.89
C LEU A 91 12.55 -10.39 -16.86
N GLY A 92 12.30 -11.04 -18.00
CA GLY A 92 12.20 -12.50 -18.13
C GLY A 92 13.40 -13.28 -17.57
N PRO A 93 14.66 -12.79 -17.71
CA PRO A 93 15.82 -13.46 -17.11
C PRO A 93 15.74 -13.64 -15.58
N LEU A 94 14.92 -12.84 -14.89
CA LEU A 94 14.72 -12.96 -13.43
C LEU A 94 13.93 -14.20 -13.03
N ARG A 95 13.09 -14.76 -13.94
CA ARG A 95 12.26 -15.94 -13.71
C ARG A 95 11.40 -15.84 -12.44
N ILE A 96 10.73 -14.71 -12.29
CA ILE A 96 9.89 -14.41 -11.10
C ILE A 96 8.40 -14.30 -11.44
N GLU A 97 8.01 -14.59 -12.69
CA GLU A 97 6.62 -14.75 -13.09
C GLU A 97 5.96 -15.88 -12.28
N PHE A 98 4.70 -15.73 -11.95
CA PHE A 98 3.91 -16.66 -11.14
C PHE A 98 4.58 -17.04 -9.81
N THR A 99 5.29 -16.08 -9.21
CA THR A 99 5.90 -16.25 -7.89
C THR A 99 5.55 -15.08 -6.96
N LEU A 100 5.73 -15.30 -5.66
CA LEU A 100 5.56 -14.25 -4.63
C LEU A 100 6.48 -13.04 -4.89
N ARG A 101 7.65 -13.24 -5.51
CA ARG A 101 8.57 -12.14 -5.87
C ARG A 101 7.97 -11.25 -6.96
N GLY A 102 7.32 -11.84 -7.95
CA GLY A 102 6.58 -11.09 -8.98
C GLY A 102 5.43 -10.28 -8.36
N VAL A 103 4.70 -10.86 -7.41
CA VAL A 103 3.66 -10.16 -6.65
C VAL A 103 4.23 -8.95 -5.91
N TYR A 104 5.39 -9.07 -5.25
CA TYR A 104 6.04 -7.92 -4.60
C TYR A 104 6.35 -6.79 -5.58
N VAL A 105 6.82 -7.10 -6.78
CA VAL A 105 7.09 -6.09 -7.82
C VAL A 105 5.81 -5.39 -8.24
N ALA A 106 4.76 -6.15 -8.58
CA ALA A 106 3.47 -5.58 -9.01
C ALA A 106 2.86 -4.69 -7.93
N GLN A 107 2.83 -5.18 -6.69
CA GLN A 107 2.29 -4.45 -5.55
C GLN A 107 3.12 -3.21 -5.19
N THR A 108 4.45 -3.26 -5.36
CA THR A 108 5.32 -2.08 -5.19
C THR A 108 4.99 -1.00 -6.21
N ILE A 109 4.79 -1.39 -7.48
CA ILE A 109 4.42 -0.45 -8.55
C ILE A 109 3.05 0.20 -8.27
N LEU A 110 2.09 -0.57 -7.74
CA LEU A 110 0.77 -0.05 -7.38
C LEU A 110 0.79 0.85 -6.13
N ALA A 111 1.66 0.56 -5.17
CA ALA A 111 1.81 1.36 -3.95
C ALA A 111 2.59 2.66 -4.17
N LEU A 112 3.49 2.67 -5.17
CA LEU A 112 4.40 3.79 -5.44
C LEU A 112 3.67 5.13 -5.68
N PRO A 113 2.60 5.22 -6.49
CA PRO A 113 1.84 6.45 -6.71
C PRO A 113 1.36 7.11 -5.42
N TYR A 114 0.91 6.35 -4.43
CA TYR A 114 0.44 6.90 -3.16
C TYR A 114 1.53 7.66 -2.43
N ILE A 115 2.75 7.12 -2.40
CA ILE A 115 3.89 7.78 -1.77
C ILE A 115 4.34 8.98 -2.59
N VAL A 116 4.47 8.83 -3.92
CA VAL A 116 4.99 9.87 -4.83
C VAL A 116 4.04 11.05 -4.95
N ALA A 117 2.71 10.82 -4.95
CA ALA A 117 1.72 11.88 -5.09
C ALA A 117 1.41 12.58 -3.75
N LEU A 118 1.28 11.82 -2.66
CA LEU A 118 0.84 12.38 -1.38
C LEU A 118 1.98 13.02 -0.57
N THR A 119 3.24 12.60 -0.76
CA THR A 119 4.38 13.24 -0.08
C THR A 119 4.55 14.71 -0.46
N PRO A 120 4.53 15.12 -1.75
CA PRO A 120 4.57 16.54 -2.11
C PRO A 120 3.38 17.33 -1.57
N ALA A 121 2.19 16.73 -1.55
CA ALA A 121 1.00 17.38 -0.98
C ALA A 121 1.18 17.66 0.52
N ALA A 122 1.74 16.70 1.27
CA ALA A 122 2.06 16.88 2.68
C ALA A 122 3.09 18.01 2.91
N ILE A 123 4.10 18.13 2.04
CA ILE A 123 5.11 19.20 2.11
C ILE A 123 4.50 20.57 1.78
N GLN A 124 3.59 20.64 0.80
CA GLN A 124 2.88 21.87 0.44
C GLN A 124 1.94 22.36 1.54
N GLY A 125 1.45 21.46 2.40
CA GLY A 125 0.64 21.79 3.57
C GLY A 125 1.43 22.37 4.76
N LEU A 126 2.76 22.49 4.68
CA LEU A 126 3.58 23.10 5.73
C LEU A 126 3.31 24.61 5.84
N PRO A 127 3.53 25.20 7.03
CA PRO A 127 3.36 26.64 7.22
C PRO A 127 4.12 27.45 6.17
N PRO A 128 3.48 28.46 5.56
CA PRO A 128 4.13 29.30 4.55
C PRO A 128 5.35 29.99 5.14
N GLY A 129 6.46 29.95 4.40
CA GLY A 129 7.72 30.59 4.82
C GLY A 129 8.68 29.65 5.59
N LEU A 130 8.25 28.56 6.20
CA LEU A 130 9.11 27.67 6.97
C LEU A 130 10.38 27.25 6.19
N LEU A 131 10.19 26.71 5.01
CA LEU A 131 11.30 26.26 4.15
C LEU A 131 12.10 27.43 3.55
N ALA A 132 11.47 28.60 3.36
CA ALA A 132 12.16 29.80 2.90
C ALA A 132 13.07 30.38 4.00
N GLN A 133 12.59 30.43 5.25
CA GLN A 133 13.38 30.84 6.41
C GLN A 133 14.59 29.92 6.62
N ALA A 134 14.39 28.58 6.57
CA ALA A 134 15.49 27.66 6.68
C ALA A 134 16.56 27.86 5.57
N ARG A 135 16.13 28.15 4.33
CA ARG A 135 17.06 28.50 3.25
C ARG A 135 17.81 29.81 3.51
N ALA A 136 17.13 30.85 4.00
CA ALA A 136 17.76 32.13 4.34
C ALA A 136 18.82 31.98 5.44
N LEU A 137 18.62 31.02 6.36
CA LEU A 137 19.60 30.65 7.40
C LEU A 137 20.72 29.71 6.87
N GLY A 138 20.81 29.47 5.57
CA GLY A 138 21.87 28.67 4.96
C GLY A 138 21.65 27.16 4.94
N ALA A 139 20.41 26.67 5.20
CA ALA A 139 20.14 25.25 5.18
C ALA A 139 20.36 24.65 3.78
N GLY A 140 21.23 23.66 3.71
CA GLY A 140 21.50 22.89 2.49
C GLY A 140 20.37 21.94 2.12
N ARG A 141 20.43 21.35 0.91
CA ARG A 141 19.39 20.47 0.38
C ARG A 141 19.02 19.31 1.33
N ARG A 142 20.02 18.65 1.94
CA ARG A 142 19.79 17.55 2.90
C ARG A 142 19.07 18.01 4.15
N GLN A 143 19.45 19.17 4.69
CA GLN A 143 18.81 19.76 5.87
C GLN A 143 17.36 20.18 5.58
N LEU A 144 17.10 20.75 4.41
CA LEU A 144 15.74 21.08 3.97
C LEU A 144 14.87 19.83 3.79
N SER A 145 15.41 18.75 3.23
CA SER A 145 14.69 17.49 3.09
C SER A 145 14.37 16.88 4.45
N ALA A 146 15.34 16.88 5.37
CA ALA A 146 15.15 16.37 6.72
C ALA A 146 14.12 17.22 7.50
N LEU A 147 14.17 18.55 7.39
CA LEU A 147 13.21 19.46 7.99
C LEU A 147 11.79 19.21 7.41
N ALA A 148 11.68 19.19 6.09
CA ALA A 148 10.41 18.94 5.42
C ALA A 148 9.79 17.59 5.84
N LEU A 149 10.60 16.52 5.89
CA LEU A 149 10.14 15.20 6.31
C LEU A 149 9.70 15.18 7.77
N ARG A 150 10.46 15.86 8.65
CA ARG A 150 10.15 15.96 10.08
C ARG A 150 8.84 16.70 10.32
N GLU A 151 8.64 17.82 9.63
CA GLU A 151 7.44 18.65 9.78
C GLU A 151 6.22 18.05 9.06
N ALA A 152 6.42 17.42 7.89
CA ALA A 152 5.36 16.76 7.11
C ALA A 152 5.11 15.31 7.53
N LYS A 153 5.71 14.80 8.61
CA LYS A 153 5.67 13.38 9.02
C LYS A 153 4.26 12.79 9.09
N ILE A 154 3.28 13.59 9.56
CA ILE A 154 1.88 13.14 9.66
C ILE A 154 1.28 12.87 8.28
N GLY A 155 1.54 13.78 7.32
CA GLY A 155 1.06 13.62 5.94
C GLY A 155 1.80 12.51 5.19
N VAL A 156 3.11 12.34 5.44
CA VAL A 156 3.88 11.22 4.89
C VAL A 156 3.38 9.88 5.45
N LEU A 157 3.07 9.83 6.76
CA LEU A 157 2.50 8.63 7.36
C LEU A 157 1.11 8.33 6.77
N ALA A 158 0.30 9.36 6.48
CA ALA A 158 -0.97 9.18 5.77
C ALA A 158 -0.77 8.59 4.36
N ALA A 159 0.29 8.98 3.64
CA ALA A 159 0.65 8.38 2.36
C ALA A 159 1.01 6.90 2.49
N VAL A 160 1.76 6.53 3.53
CA VAL A 160 2.09 5.13 3.84
C VAL A 160 0.85 4.32 4.17
N ILE A 161 -0.07 4.88 4.98
CA ILE A 161 -1.34 4.23 5.32
C ILE A 161 -2.17 3.98 4.05
N ALA A 162 -2.26 4.96 3.15
CA ALA A 162 -2.99 4.81 1.90
C ALA A 162 -2.35 3.74 0.98
N ALA A 163 -1.02 3.72 0.87
CA ALA A 163 -0.29 2.70 0.13
C ALA A 163 -0.50 1.30 0.70
N LEU A 164 -0.44 1.16 2.03
CA LEU A 164 -0.67 -0.12 2.71
C LEU A 164 -2.12 -0.60 2.53
N ALA A 165 -3.10 0.29 2.64
CA ALA A 165 -4.50 -0.02 2.41
C ALA A 165 -4.73 -0.54 0.98
N SER A 166 -4.13 0.13 -0.02
CA SER A 166 -4.18 -0.29 -1.41
C SER A 166 -3.60 -1.70 -1.60
N THR A 167 -2.43 -2.00 -1.02
CA THR A 167 -1.80 -3.32 -1.15
C THR A 167 -2.57 -4.44 -0.46
N LEU A 168 -3.23 -4.17 0.67
CA LEU A 168 -4.02 -5.16 1.40
C LEU A 168 -5.32 -5.54 0.68
N SER A 169 -5.93 -4.59 -0.02
CA SER A 169 -7.21 -4.79 -0.72
C SER A 169 -7.05 -5.22 -2.18
N GLU A 170 -5.81 -5.26 -2.69
CA GLU A 170 -5.56 -5.55 -4.10
C GLU A 170 -5.68 -7.05 -4.41
N VAL A 171 -6.45 -7.36 -5.44
CA VAL A 171 -6.74 -8.73 -5.88
C VAL A 171 -6.22 -9.00 -7.29
N ALA A 172 -6.55 -8.11 -8.23
CA ALA A 172 -6.39 -8.37 -9.65
C ALA A 172 -4.92 -8.54 -10.06
N ALA A 173 -4.05 -7.64 -9.64
CA ALA A 173 -2.63 -7.71 -9.95
C ALA A 173 -1.96 -8.92 -9.26
N VAL A 174 -2.41 -9.30 -8.06
CA VAL A 174 -1.92 -10.49 -7.35
C VAL A 174 -2.24 -11.74 -8.14
N ILE A 175 -3.50 -11.90 -8.59
CA ILE A 175 -3.92 -13.06 -9.38
C ILE A 175 -3.19 -13.12 -10.71
N ILE A 176 -3.06 -11.99 -11.41
CA ILE A 176 -2.45 -11.94 -12.75
C ILE A 176 -0.96 -12.28 -12.70
N VAL A 177 -0.22 -11.70 -11.74
CA VAL A 177 1.24 -11.83 -11.69
C VAL A 177 1.69 -13.03 -10.87
N GLY A 178 0.97 -13.37 -9.79
CA GLY A 178 1.28 -14.49 -8.92
C GLY A 178 0.73 -15.82 -9.41
N GLY A 179 -0.44 -15.82 -10.09
CA GLY A 179 -1.13 -17.03 -10.52
C GLY A 179 -2.13 -17.57 -9.50
N ASN A 180 -2.20 -16.96 -8.32
CA ASN A 180 -3.16 -17.34 -7.25
C ASN A 180 -3.03 -18.80 -6.80
N ILE A 181 -1.80 -19.29 -6.71
CA ILE A 181 -1.49 -20.68 -6.36
C ILE A 181 -1.65 -20.88 -4.85
N GLN A 182 -2.51 -21.81 -4.46
CA GLN A 182 -2.77 -22.14 -3.07
C GLN A 182 -1.48 -22.53 -2.33
N ASN A 183 -1.28 -22.02 -1.11
CA ASN A 183 -0.10 -22.21 -0.26
C ASN A 183 1.22 -21.65 -0.82
N HIS A 184 1.19 -20.88 -1.90
CA HIS A 184 2.40 -20.32 -2.49
C HIS A 184 2.38 -18.77 -2.55
N ASP A 185 1.47 -18.17 -3.30
CA ASP A 185 1.41 -16.73 -3.57
C ASP A 185 0.03 -16.12 -3.32
N GLN A 186 -0.90 -16.92 -2.82
CA GLN A 186 -2.26 -16.51 -2.54
C GLN A 186 -2.31 -15.56 -1.33
N THR A 187 -2.97 -14.40 -1.50
CA THR A 187 -3.29 -13.46 -0.42
C THR A 187 -4.71 -13.68 0.09
N LEU A 188 -5.06 -13.14 1.26
CA LEU A 188 -6.44 -13.21 1.76
C LEU A 188 -7.45 -12.68 0.74
N ALA A 189 -7.14 -11.54 0.10
CA ALA A 189 -8.02 -10.94 -0.89
C ALA A 189 -8.23 -11.83 -2.13
N SER A 190 -7.17 -12.45 -2.65
CA SER A 190 -7.28 -13.38 -3.79
C SER A 190 -7.87 -14.73 -3.38
N ALA A 191 -7.66 -15.17 -2.14
CA ALA A 191 -8.26 -16.39 -1.59
C ALA A 191 -9.78 -16.29 -1.49
N VAL A 192 -10.32 -15.13 -1.07
CA VAL A 192 -11.78 -14.87 -1.08
C VAL A 192 -12.35 -15.10 -2.48
N VAL A 193 -11.71 -14.57 -3.52
CA VAL A 193 -12.17 -14.74 -4.90
C VAL A 193 -12.14 -16.20 -5.35
N SER A 194 -11.09 -16.95 -4.97
CA SER A 194 -11.01 -18.38 -5.27
C SER A 194 -12.16 -19.16 -4.63
N GLN A 195 -12.44 -18.90 -3.36
CA GLN A 195 -13.51 -19.62 -2.63
C GLN A 195 -14.91 -19.24 -3.11
N ILE A 196 -15.14 -18.00 -3.56
CA ILE A 196 -16.43 -17.56 -4.14
C ILE A 196 -16.70 -18.27 -5.48
N ASN A 197 -15.66 -18.54 -6.27
CA ASN A 197 -15.81 -19.24 -7.54
C ASN A 197 -16.23 -20.72 -7.36
N ASP A 198 -16.04 -21.26 -6.16
CA ASP A 198 -16.55 -22.57 -5.75
C ASP A 198 -17.77 -22.36 -4.84
N PHE A 199 -18.98 -22.51 -5.40
CA PHE A 199 -20.24 -22.22 -4.72
C PHE A 199 -20.47 -23.01 -3.42
N ASP A 200 -19.79 -24.14 -3.25
CA ASP A 200 -19.90 -24.96 -2.04
C ASP A 200 -19.05 -24.39 -0.88
N ASN A 201 -18.13 -23.45 -1.17
CA ASN A 201 -17.17 -22.90 -0.21
C ASN A 201 -17.50 -21.45 0.23
N ILE A 202 -18.73 -21.00 0.11
CA ILE A 202 -19.16 -19.65 0.53
C ILE A 202 -18.84 -19.36 2.01
N PRO A 203 -19.03 -20.29 2.98
CA PRO A 203 -18.65 -20.02 4.38
C PRO A 203 -17.15 -19.76 4.54
N ASP A 204 -16.29 -20.48 3.80
CA ASP A 204 -14.83 -20.28 3.82
C ASP A 204 -14.46 -18.91 3.23
N ALA A 205 -15.10 -18.49 2.13
CA ALA A 205 -14.92 -17.17 1.55
C ALA A 205 -15.26 -16.05 2.56
N LEU A 206 -16.39 -16.20 3.27
CA LEU A 206 -16.81 -15.26 4.30
C LEU A 206 -15.84 -15.25 5.49
N ALA A 207 -15.38 -16.40 5.96
CA ALA A 207 -14.40 -16.51 7.03
C ALA A 207 -13.09 -15.78 6.68
N ILE A 208 -12.53 -16.04 5.50
CA ILE A 208 -11.32 -15.39 5.00
C ILE A 208 -11.54 -13.88 4.81
N GLY A 209 -12.71 -13.47 4.30
CA GLY A 209 -13.07 -12.07 4.14
C GLY A 209 -13.17 -11.31 5.46
N ILE A 210 -13.71 -11.94 6.51
CA ILE A 210 -13.76 -11.37 7.87
C ILE A 210 -12.35 -11.23 8.44
N VAL A 211 -11.48 -12.22 8.26
CA VAL A 211 -10.08 -12.16 8.68
C VAL A 211 -9.34 -11.04 7.95
N LEU A 212 -9.55 -10.88 6.62
CA LEU A 212 -8.99 -9.78 5.85
C LEU A 212 -9.45 -8.42 6.38
N LEU A 213 -10.75 -8.25 6.63
CA LEU A 213 -11.30 -7.02 7.17
C LEU A 213 -10.70 -6.70 8.54
N ALA A 214 -10.61 -7.69 9.42
CA ALA A 214 -10.00 -7.54 10.74
C ALA A 214 -8.51 -7.14 10.63
N LEU A 215 -7.76 -7.77 9.71
CA LEU A 215 -6.36 -7.45 9.43
C LEU A 215 -6.19 -6.02 8.93
N ILE A 216 -7.03 -5.58 7.98
CA ILE A 216 -7.02 -4.20 7.47
C ILE A 216 -7.30 -3.21 8.60
N LEU A 217 -8.36 -3.42 9.39
CA LEU A 217 -8.71 -2.56 10.50
C LEU A 217 -7.60 -2.50 11.56
N LEU A 218 -6.97 -3.63 11.86
CA LEU A 218 -5.87 -3.70 12.82
C LEU A 218 -4.62 -2.95 12.31
N MET A 219 -4.18 -3.24 11.09
CA MET A 219 -2.95 -2.63 10.55
C MET A 219 -3.11 -1.14 10.30
N ILE A 220 -4.21 -0.73 9.66
CA ILE A 220 -4.50 0.68 9.40
C ILE A 220 -4.82 1.41 10.70
N GLY A 221 -5.59 0.80 11.59
CA GLY A 221 -5.91 1.35 12.92
C GLY A 221 -4.65 1.60 13.74
N ALA A 222 -3.73 0.63 13.81
CA ALA A 222 -2.46 0.79 14.51
C ALA A 222 -1.62 1.96 13.96
N LEU A 223 -1.49 2.06 12.63
CA LEU A 223 -0.77 3.17 11.99
C LEU A 223 -1.46 4.51 12.20
N THR A 224 -2.78 4.56 12.16
CA THR A 224 -3.56 5.78 12.41
C THR A 224 -3.41 6.25 13.86
N LEU A 225 -3.40 5.33 14.83
CA LEU A 225 -3.12 5.66 16.23
C LEU A 225 -1.70 6.21 16.42
N LEU A 226 -0.70 5.63 15.74
CA LEU A 226 0.67 6.17 15.74
C LEU A 226 0.72 7.57 15.12
N GLN A 227 -0.02 7.80 14.04
CA GLN A 227 -0.14 9.11 13.39
C GLN A 227 -0.72 10.16 14.34
N GLN A 228 -1.80 9.84 15.05
CA GLN A 228 -2.44 10.74 16.01
C GLN A 228 -1.53 11.06 17.19
N ARG A 229 -0.83 10.07 17.75
CA ARG A 229 0.16 10.29 18.82
C ARG A 229 1.31 11.20 18.38
N SER A 230 1.74 11.09 17.14
CA SER A 230 2.79 11.96 16.57
C SER A 230 2.30 13.39 16.31
N GLY A 231 1.00 13.63 16.16
CA GLY A 231 0.37 14.95 15.96
C GLY A 231 0.04 15.70 17.25
N GLY A 232 -0.16 14.99 18.35
CA GLY A 232 -0.62 15.57 19.62
C GLY A 232 0.38 16.48 20.35
N VAL A 233 1.64 16.50 19.92
CA VAL A 233 2.69 17.35 20.55
C VAL A 233 2.60 18.81 20.08
N ASN A 234 1.97 19.12 18.95
CA ASN A 234 1.97 20.46 18.36
C ASN A 234 0.74 21.34 18.71
N LEU A 235 -0.26 20.82 19.41
CA LEU A 235 -1.47 21.62 19.73
C LEU A 235 -1.36 22.47 21.01
N ARG A 236 -0.28 22.32 21.79
CA ARG A 236 -0.12 23.07 23.06
C ARG A 236 0.37 24.52 22.92
N PHE A 237 0.69 25.00 21.72
CA PHE A 237 1.19 26.35 21.51
C PHE A 237 0.23 27.29 20.74
N ARG A 238 -1.05 26.95 20.60
CA ARG A 238 -2.01 27.78 19.84
C ARG A 238 -3.04 28.51 20.67
N THR A 239 -2.82 28.65 21.97
CA THR A 239 -3.64 29.52 22.84
C THR A 239 -2.75 30.46 23.62
N ARG A 240 -2.34 31.56 22.95
CA ARG A 240 -2.12 32.88 23.53
C ARG A 240 -2.17 33.95 22.44
#